data_ce6f6f2fcb79ceef646e1149cb23669b
#
_entry.id   ce6f6f2fcb79ceef646e1149cb23669b
#
_cell.length_a   1.000
_cell.length_b   1.000
_cell.length_c   1.000
_cell.angle_alpha   90.00
_cell.angle_beta   90.00
_cell.angle_gamma   90.00
#
_symmetry.space_group_name_H-M   'P 1'
#
loop_
_entity.id
_entity.type
_entity.pdbx_description
1 polymer ?
#
loop_
_entity_poly.entity_id
_entity_poly.type
_entity_poly.pdbx_seq_one_letter_code
_entity_poly.pdbx_strand_id
1 'polypeptide(L)'
;MSDPKEALQFPLFRALADISFDSVMVTEAANDHKDSVVVYVNEAFTELTGYSAEEVLGKTPGLLQGSETEKAVTDRLADDLKNHRTFHGSTINYRKDGSPFTIEWIVTPVLDGGKVTHYVAVQRAAK
;
A
#
# COMPACT_ATOMS: atom_id res chain seq x y z
N MET A 1 16.93 3.49 -19.25
CA MET A 1 15.94 2.87 -20.14
C MET A 1 15.28 1.71 -19.41
N SER A 2 13.94 1.69 -19.38
CA SER A 2 13.23 0.63 -18.65
C SER A 2 13.25 -0.70 -19.43
N ASP A 3 13.22 -1.80 -18.70
CA ASP A 3 13.11 -3.16 -19.24
C ASP A 3 11.80 -3.26 -20.04
N PRO A 4 11.82 -3.85 -21.25
CA PRO A 4 10.59 -4.05 -22.03
C PRO A 4 9.50 -4.82 -21.27
N LYS A 5 9.87 -5.71 -20.33
CA LYS A 5 8.90 -6.42 -19.49
C LYS A 5 8.18 -5.46 -18.54
N GLU A 6 8.90 -4.52 -17.92
CA GLU A 6 8.30 -3.52 -17.06
C GLU A 6 7.34 -2.62 -17.83
N ALA A 7 7.73 -2.20 -19.04
CA ALA A 7 6.91 -1.37 -19.88
C ALA A 7 5.57 -2.02 -20.25
N LEU A 8 5.54 -3.36 -20.41
CA LEU A 8 4.32 -4.11 -20.70
C LEU A 8 3.50 -4.40 -19.45
N GLN A 9 4.18 -4.79 -18.34
CA GLN A 9 3.50 -5.18 -17.10
C GLN A 9 2.88 -3.99 -16.39
N PHE A 10 3.53 -2.85 -16.40
CA PHE A 10 3.04 -1.70 -15.66
C PHE A 10 1.70 -1.17 -16.20
N PRO A 11 1.51 -0.97 -17.52
CA PRO A 11 0.19 -0.59 -18.05
C PRO A 11 -0.89 -1.64 -17.81
N LEU A 12 -0.57 -2.93 -17.91
CA LEU A 12 -1.53 -3.98 -17.62
C LEU A 12 -1.95 -3.96 -16.15
N PHE A 13 -0.97 -3.83 -15.24
CA PHE A 13 -1.25 -3.69 -13.82
C PHE A 13 -2.16 -2.50 -13.55
N ARG A 14 -1.85 -1.34 -14.13
CA ARG A 14 -2.65 -0.13 -13.93
C ARG A 14 -4.08 -0.31 -14.39
N ALA A 15 -4.28 -0.94 -15.53
CA ALA A 15 -5.62 -1.21 -16.04
C ALA A 15 -6.43 -2.07 -15.06
N LEU A 16 -5.81 -3.12 -14.51
CA LEU A 16 -6.46 -3.98 -13.53
C LEU A 16 -6.75 -3.24 -12.22
N ALA A 17 -5.77 -2.48 -11.73
CA ALA A 17 -5.91 -1.76 -10.47
C ALA A 17 -6.93 -0.63 -10.57
N ASP A 18 -6.97 0.08 -11.71
CA ASP A 18 -7.87 1.20 -11.93
C ASP A 18 -9.35 0.76 -11.90
N ILE A 19 -9.66 -0.46 -12.30
CA ILE A 19 -11.04 -0.97 -12.28
C ILE A 19 -11.37 -1.77 -11.02
N SER A 20 -10.44 -1.92 -10.10
CA SER A 20 -10.67 -2.65 -8.86
C SER A 20 -11.65 -1.91 -7.95
N PHE A 21 -12.59 -2.64 -7.36
CA PHE A 21 -13.47 -2.11 -6.33
C PHE A 21 -12.73 -1.85 -5.03
N ASP A 22 -11.66 -2.61 -4.75
CA ASP A 22 -10.85 -2.42 -3.56
C ASP A 22 -9.76 -1.37 -3.81
N SER A 23 -9.37 -0.70 -2.73
CA SER A 23 -8.27 0.25 -2.75
C SER A 23 -6.96 -0.49 -3.08
N VAL A 24 -6.21 0.02 -4.04
CA VAL A 24 -4.89 -0.49 -4.39
C VAL A 24 -3.87 0.62 -4.21
N MET A 25 -2.80 0.31 -3.49
CA MET A 25 -1.68 1.23 -3.27
C MET A 25 -0.38 0.49 -3.56
N VAL A 26 0.51 1.13 -4.32
CA VAL A 26 1.85 0.60 -4.58
C VAL A 26 2.87 1.55 -4.00
N THR A 27 3.83 1.01 -3.27
CA THR A 27 4.99 1.76 -2.78
C THR A 27 6.26 1.24 -3.43
N GLU A 28 7.22 2.14 -3.64
CA GLU A 28 8.57 1.78 -4.09
C GLU A 28 9.40 1.40 -2.87
N ALA A 29 10.05 0.23 -2.91
CA ALA A 29 10.75 -0.30 -1.77
C ALA A 29 11.96 0.55 -1.38
N ALA A 30 12.08 0.86 -0.10
CA ALA A 30 13.26 1.47 0.52
C ALA A 30 13.96 0.41 1.39
N ASN A 31 15.14 0.74 1.92
CA ASN A 31 15.89 -0.18 2.79
C ASN A 31 15.08 -0.62 4.01
N ASP A 32 14.33 0.31 4.60
CA ASP A 32 13.34 0.01 5.63
C ASP A 32 11.96 0.19 4.98
N HIS A 33 11.08 -0.81 5.09
CA HIS A 33 9.78 -0.76 4.42
C HIS A 33 8.94 0.47 4.80
N LYS A 34 9.09 0.97 6.04
CA LYS A 34 8.34 2.15 6.51
C LYS A 34 8.75 3.44 5.80
N ASP A 35 9.90 3.45 5.13
CA ASP A 35 10.39 4.59 4.36
C ASP A 35 10.00 4.49 2.88
N SER A 36 9.30 3.42 2.49
CA SER A 36 8.82 3.23 1.13
C SER A 36 7.76 4.28 0.81
N VAL A 37 7.85 4.89 -0.37
CA VAL A 37 6.96 5.98 -0.77
C VAL A 37 5.92 5.50 -1.76
N VAL A 38 4.74 6.10 -1.68
CA VAL A 38 3.63 5.78 -2.58
C VAL A 38 3.96 6.25 -4.00
N VAL A 39 3.83 5.35 -4.97
CA VAL A 39 4.03 5.64 -6.40
C VAL A 39 2.75 5.46 -7.22
N TYR A 40 1.74 4.80 -6.66
CA TYR A 40 0.45 4.61 -7.34
C TYR A 40 -0.65 4.37 -6.32
N VAL A 41 -1.80 4.97 -6.54
CA VAL A 41 -3.07 4.62 -5.89
C VAL A 41 -4.18 4.67 -6.93
N ASN A 42 -5.21 3.85 -6.74
CA ASN A 42 -6.39 3.87 -7.61
C ASN A 42 -7.50 4.77 -7.03
N GLU A 43 -8.58 4.90 -7.77
CA GLU A 43 -9.70 5.73 -7.33
C GLU A 43 -10.36 5.19 -6.06
N ALA A 44 -10.43 3.87 -5.90
CA ALA A 44 -10.98 3.25 -4.69
C ALA A 44 -10.21 3.66 -3.44
N PHE A 45 -8.89 3.89 -3.56
CA PHE A 45 -8.09 4.42 -2.44
C PHE A 45 -8.60 5.81 -2.02
N THR A 46 -8.87 6.67 -2.99
CA THR A 46 -9.39 8.03 -2.70
C THR A 46 -10.76 7.96 -2.04
N GLU A 47 -11.62 7.08 -2.53
CA GLU A 47 -12.95 6.88 -1.93
C GLU A 47 -12.86 6.36 -0.50
N LEU A 48 -11.92 5.45 -0.25
CA LEU A 48 -11.72 4.85 1.09
C LEU A 48 -11.15 5.85 2.08
N THR A 49 -10.15 6.63 1.69
CA THR A 49 -9.33 7.42 2.62
C THR A 49 -9.63 8.92 2.58
N GLY A 50 -10.25 9.41 1.53
CA GLY A 50 -10.46 10.84 1.33
C GLY A 50 -9.24 11.58 0.78
N TYR A 51 -8.09 10.92 0.65
CA TYR A 51 -6.89 11.52 0.07
C TYR A 51 -6.87 11.32 -1.44
N SER A 52 -6.53 12.38 -2.18
CA SER A 52 -6.29 12.26 -3.62
C SER A 52 -4.92 11.62 -3.88
N ALA A 53 -4.73 11.12 -5.11
CA ALA A 53 -3.43 10.59 -5.53
C ALA A 53 -2.33 11.66 -5.36
N GLU A 54 -2.59 12.89 -5.79
CA GLU A 54 -1.61 13.97 -5.68
C GLU A 54 -1.17 14.23 -4.25
N GLU A 55 -2.07 14.05 -3.29
CA GLU A 55 -1.77 14.30 -1.88
C GLU A 55 -0.88 13.23 -1.26
N VAL A 56 -0.88 12.01 -1.80
CA VAL A 56 -0.13 10.89 -1.19
C VAL A 56 1.10 10.44 -1.98
N LEU A 57 1.17 10.74 -3.28
CA LEU A 57 2.33 10.36 -4.08
C LEU A 57 3.61 10.96 -3.48
N GLY A 58 4.63 10.12 -3.33
CA GLY A 58 5.91 10.51 -2.73
C GLY A 58 5.93 10.53 -1.21
N LYS A 59 4.81 10.24 -0.57
CA LYS A 59 4.72 10.16 0.90
C LYS A 59 4.67 8.70 1.35
N THR A 60 4.96 8.48 2.62
CA THR A 60 4.89 7.13 3.19
C THR A 60 3.46 6.82 3.66
N PRO A 61 3.06 5.55 3.65
CA PRO A 61 1.71 5.16 4.11
C PRO A 61 1.41 5.47 5.58
N GLY A 62 2.44 5.78 6.37
CA GLY A 62 2.26 6.17 7.77
C GLY A 62 1.32 7.35 7.99
N LEU A 63 1.05 8.13 6.94
CA LEU A 63 0.10 9.24 7.03
C LEU A 63 -1.33 8.77 7.38
N LEU A 64 -1.65 7.49 7.14
CA LEU A 64 -2.96 6.91 7.48
C LEU A 64 -3.02 6.43 8.93
N GLN A 65 -1.90 6.38 9.63
CA GLN A 65 -1.83 5.89 11.01
C GLN A 65 -2.15 7.00 12.01
N GLY A 66 -2.57 6.61 13.20
CA GLY A 66 -2.86 7.54 14.26
C GLY A 66 -2.85 6.87 15.63
N SER A 67 -3.44 7.52 16.63
CA SER A 67 -3.32 7.14 18.05
C SER A 67 -3.82 5.73 18.36
N GLU A 68 -4.84 5.25 17.64
CA GLU A 68 -5.42 3.93 17.90
C GLU A 68 -4.89 2.84 16.97
N THR A 69 -3.96 3.18 16.08
CA THR A 69 -3.30 2.18 15.24
C THR A 69 -2.49 1.24 16.12
N GLU A 70 -2.73 -0.06 16.01
CA GLU A 70 -2.13 -1.05 16.90
C GLU A 70 -0.69 -1.35 16.49
N LYS A 71 0.25 -1.03 17.38
CA LYS A 71 1.67 -1.25 17.15
C LYS A 71 1.98 -2.72 16.88
N ALA A 72 1.29 -3.65 17.57
CA ALA A 72 1.50 -5.08 17.37
C ALA A 72 1.21 -5.49 15.93
N VAL A 73 0.20 -4.88 15.29
CA VAL A 73 -0.15 -5.18 13.90
C VAL A 73 0.91 -4.61 12.94
N THR A 74 1.33 -3.37 13.15
CA THR A 74 2.36 -2.76 12.29
C THR A 74 3.72 -3.42 12.47
N ASP A 75 4.04 -3.91 13.67
CA ASP A 75 5.25 -4.70 13.91
C ASP A 75 5.21 -6.04 13.16
N ARG A 76 4.04 -6.70 13.11
CA ARG A 76 3.88 -7.94 12.36
C ARG A 76 4.00 -7.69 10.85
N LEU A 77 3.45 -6.56 10.37
CA LEU A 77 3.64 -6.15 8.98
C LEU A 77 5.13 -6.02 8.66
N ALA A 78 5.87 -5.30 9.50
CA ALA A 78 7.31 -5.11 9.31
C ALA A 78 8.06 -6.43 9.25
N ASP A 79 7.73 -7.35 10.17
CA ASP A 79 8.37 -8.66 10.23
C ASP A 79 8.07 -9.51 9.00
N ASP A 80 6.81 -9.54 8.56
CA ASP A 80 6.42 -10.28 7.36
C ASP A 80 7.16 -9.75 6.12
N LEU A 81 7.17 -8.45 5.92
CA LEU A 81 7.82 -7.85 4.74
C LEU A 81 9.33 -8.02 4.76
N LYS A 82 9.96 -7.93 5.93
CA LYS A 82 11.39 -8.18 6.09
C LYS A 82 11.77 -9.59 5.66
N ASN A 83 10.89 -10.55 5.87
CA ASN A 83 11.09 -11.94 5.51
C ASN A 83 10.47 -12.33 4.17
N HIS A 84 10.14 -11.34 3.34
CA HIS A 84 9.54 -11.50 2.01
C HIS A 84 8.23 -12.29 2.04
N ARG A 85 7.47 -12.16 3.12
CA ARG A 85 6.16 -12.81 3.27
C ARG A 85 5.04 -11.81 2.95
N THR A 86 3.90 -12.34 2.52
CA THR A 86 2.68 -11.55 2.39
C THR A 86 2.08 -11.34 3.77
N PHE A 87 1.70 -10.10 4.06
CA PHE A 87 1.01 -9.72 5.28
C PHE A 87 -0.49 -9.63 5.03
N HIS A 88 -1.28 -10.06 6.02
CA HIS A 88 -2.72 -9.82 6.06
C HIS A 88 -3.12 -9.47 7.48
N GLY A 89 -3.82 -8.36 7.66
CA GLY A 89 -4.24 -7.94 8.99
C GLY A 89 -5.26 -6.82 8.97
N SER A 90 -5.62 -6.35 10.15
CA SER A 90 -6.52 -5.23 10.34
C SER A 90 -6.10 -4.40 11.53
N THR A 91 -6.35 -3.09 11.45
CA THR A 91 -6.12 -2.15 12.55
C THR A 91 -6.92 -0.88 12.28
N ILE A 92 -6.77 0.11 13.16
CA ILE A 92 -7.42 1.41 12.98
C ILE A 92 -6.51 2.32 12.15
N ASN A 93 -7.06 2.86 11.06
CA ASN A 93 -6.45 3.93 10.28
C ASN A 93 -7.37 5.14 10.30
N TYR A 94 -6.92 6.25 9.72
CA TYR A 94 -7.63 7.52 9.75
C TYR A 94 -7.76 8.08 8.34
N ARG A 95 -8.96 8.58 8.03
CA ARG A 95 -9.22 9.29 6.77
C ARG A 95 -8.65 10.70 6.83
N LYS A 96 -8.61 11.36 5.70
CA LYS A 96 -8.13 12.75 5.61
C LYS A 96 -8.88 13.68 6.56
N ASP A 97 -10.17 13.47 6.80
CA ASP A 97 -10.99 14.27 7.69
C ASP A 97 -10.77 13.96 9.18
N GLY A 98 -9.87 13.02 9.49
CA GLY A 98 -9.57 12.59 10.85
C GLY A 98 -10.47 11.49 11.39
N SER A 99 -11.47 11.03 10.61
CA SER A 99 -12.36 9.97 11.08
C SER A 99 -11.65 8.61 11.08
N PRO A 100 -11.75 7.85 12.18
CA PRO A 100 -11.15 6.52 12.24
C PRO A 100 -11.99 5.50 11.49
N PHE A 101 -11.32 4.48 10.97
CA PHE A 101 -11.99 3.31 10.40
C PHE A 101 -11.11 2.09 10.58
N THR A 102 -11.73 0.91 10.66
CA THR A 102 -10.96 -0.33 10.68
C THR A 102 -10.59 -0.69 9.24
N ILE A 103 -9.30 -0.69 8.96
CA ILE A 103 -8.79 -1.14 7.67
C ILE A 103 -8.46 -2.63 7.76
N GLU A 104 -8.86 -3.38 6.74
CA GLU A 104 -8.36 -4.72 6.50
C GLU A 104 -7.53 -4.65 5.25
N TRP A 105 -6.28 -5.19 5.28
CA TRP A 105 -5.44 -5.09 4.09
C TRP A 105 -4.44 -6.24 3.99
N ILE A 106 -4.02 -6.46 2.75
CA ILE A 106 -3.00 -7.42 2.38
C ILE A 106 -1.87 -6.65 1.73
N VAL A 107 -0.64 -6.95 2.13
CA VAL A 107 0.55 -6.36 1.49
C VAL A 107 1.43 -7.49 1.03
N THR A 108 1.85 -7.44 -0.24
CA THR A 108 2.77 -8.43 -0.78
C THR A 108 3.99 -7.74 -1.40
N PRO A 109 5.20 -8.28 -1.17
CA PRO A 109 6.37 -7.75 -1.83
C PRO A 109 6.43 -8.21 -3.27
N VAL A 110 6.90 -7.32 -4.15
CA VAL A 110 7.17 -7.62 -5.56
C VAL A 110 8.67 -7.78 -5.69
N LEU A 111 9.11 -8.97 -6.15
CA LEU A 111 10.52 -9.27 -6.27
C LEU A 111 10.95 -9.36 -7.73
N ASP A 112 12.13 -8.84 -8.01
CA ASP A 112 12.79 -8.96 -9.30
C ASP A 112 14.24 -9.40 -9.04
N GLY A 113 14.59 -10.59 -9.54
CA GLY A 113 15.92 -11.16 -9.30
C GLY A 113 16.21 -11.39 -7.82
N GLY A 114 15.18 -11.70 -7.01
CA GLY A 114 15.32 -11.92 -5.57
C GLY A 114 15.36 -10.64 -4.74
N LYS A 115 15.27 -9.48 -5.38
CA LYS A 115 15.28 -8.18 -4.70
C LYS A 115 13.89 -7.57 -4.72
N VAL A 116 13.45 -7.05 -3.57
CA VAL A 116 12.17 -6.36 -3.48
C VAL A 116 12.26 -5.01 -4.16
N THR A 117 11.39 -4.75 -5.13
CA THR A 117 11.33 -3.48 -5.85
C THR A 117 10.14 -2.62 -5.39
N HIS A 118 9.04 -3.26 -5.06
CA HIS A 118 7.79 -2.58 -4.69
C HIS A 118 7.03 -3.41 -3.66
N TYR A 119 6.06 -2.76 -3.01
CA TYR A 119 5.03 -3.44 -2.21
C TYR A 119 3.67 -3.08 -2.80
N VAL A 120 2.80 -4.07 -2.93
CA VAL A 120 1.42 -3.87 -3.37
C VAL A 120 0.50 -4.11 -2.19
N ALA A 121 -0.34 -3.13 -1.89
CA ALA A 121 -1.34 -3.23 -0.83
C ALA A 121 -2.74 -3.19 -1.44
N VAL A 122 -3.58 -4.16 -1.05
CA VAL A 122 -5.00 -4.16 -1.36
C VAL A 122 -5.75 -3.95 -0.04
N GLN A 123 -6.61 -2.94 0.00
CA GLN A 123 -7.16 -2.41 1.24
C GLN A 123 -8.67 -2.22 1.13
N ARG A 124 -9.37 -2.43 2.26
CA ARG A 124 -10.80 -2.14 2.34
C ARG A 124 -11.17 -1.79 3.79
N ALA A 125 -12.31 -1.12 3.94
CA ALA A 125 -12.88 -0.94 5.27
C ALA A 125 -13.44 -2.29 5.74
N ALA A 126 -13.08 -2.73 6.95
CA ALA A 126 -13.64 -3.93 7.54
C ALA A 126 -15.08 -3.67 7.95
N LYS A 127 -15.91 -4.68 7.80
CA LYS A 127 -17.30 -4.60 8.22
C LYS A 127 -17.46 -4.79 9.71
#